data_e42e979ca8d8444e744073bf6b0616b4
#
_entry.id   e42e979ca8d8444e744073bf6b0616b4
#
_cell.length_a   1.000
_cell.length_b   1.000
_cell.length_c   1.000
_cell.angle_alpha   90.00
_cell.angle_beta   90.00
_cell.angle_gamma   90.00
#
_symmetry.space_group_name_H-M   'P 1'
#
loop_
_entity.id
_entity.type
_entity.pdbx_description
1 polymer ?
#
loop_
_entity_poly.entity_id
_entity_poly.type
_entity_poly.pdbx_seq_one_letter_code
_entity_poly.pdbx_strand_id
1 'polypeptide(L)'
;MSNKNAPLQGINVLDFTVYQNGPSATQILSDYGANVIKIEPLRGEPLRYLSPKGRLNVGFEIFNRGKKSIAIDLKNPDGLDIIKKLLLHTDILCENFRSGVMNRLGLGYEEVSRINPKILYCANRGLGSKGDWSTRPSFDYVAQGYTGVMHGAGGGPSHPPIPIEWAFSDEVGAMNFYNAILTALFNRTRTGKGEHIITSQAAATLQFQRGAITSAALNGGKQRDDGMRPGWGMAQANQILKASDGKYLVVALGSSDQWRRYAKLVLLRDDLLTDDRTKTGMARLRNKEFVLDTIGKVIIEKPRDYWINKCIEHNVPCAPVQNYEEVSNDKFLRENNYIVDVIHRDHGKMTVVGPTTTFSNSKLGEVAAQAPYIGEHTRDILKEYIGMNDTEITRLKNKGVIGTGEDKRSRM
;
A
#
# COMPACT_ATOMS: atom_id res chain seq x y z
N MET A 1 24.40 4.40 -7.01
CA MET A 1 24.54 4.88 -8.42
C MET A 1 23.16 5.20 -8.94
N SER A 2 22.88 6.42 -9.42
CA SER A 2 21.58 6.77 -9.97
C SER A 2 21.35 5.95 -11.25
N ASN A 3 20.28 5.18 -11.29
CA ASN A 3 19.96 4.36 -12.45
C ASN A 3 19.44 5.28 -13.59
N LYS A 4 20.33 5.61 -14.52
CA LYS A 4 20.08 6.58 -15.61
C LYS A 4 18.89 6.25 -16.54
N ASN A 5 18.05 5.27 -16.20
CA ASN A 5 16.94 4.83 -17.05
C ASN A 5 15.68 4.43 -16.25
N ALA A 6 15.54 4.89 -15.00
CA ALA A 6 14.34 4.62 -14.23
C ALA A 6 13.17 5.53 -14.66
N PRO A 7 11.90 5.05 -14.61
CA PRO A 7 10.74 5.79 -15.13
C PRO A 7 10.53 7.18 -14.54
N LEU A 8 10.85 7.39 -13.27
CA LEU A 8 10.70 8.67 -12.56
C LEU A 8 12.03 9.36 -12.27
N GLN A 9 13.08 8.97 -13.01
CA GLN A 9 14.39 9.64 -12.86
C GLN A 9 14.27 11.14 -13.17
N GLY A 10 14.92 11.95 -12.32
CA GLY A 10 14.90 13.41 -12.42
C GLY A 10 13.70 14.07 -11.76
N ILE A 11 12.75 13.31 -11.23
CA ILE A 11 11.63 13.83 -10.45
C ILE A 11 12.06 14.01 -8.99
N ASN A 12 11.96 15.23 -8.46
CA ASN A 12 12.26 15.58 -7.08
C ASN A 12 10.99 15.69 -6.25
N VAL A 13 10.93 14.97 -5.14
CA VAL A 13 9.79 14.91 -4.23
C VAL A 13 10.19 15.41 -2.85
N LEU A 14 9.49 16.42 -2.31
CA LEU A 14 9.53 16.76 -0.90
C LEU A 14 8.41 16.02 -0.17
N ASP A 15 8.80 15.11 0.70
CA ASP A 15 7.92 14.20 1.41
C ASP A 15 7.74 14.62 2.86
N PHE A 16 6.61 15.31 3.16
CA PHE A 16 6.20 15.68 4.52
C PHE A 16 5.31 14.63 5.17
N THR A 17 5.09 13.50 4.49
CA THR A 17 4.16 12.48 4.99
C THR A 17 4.71 11.75 6.22
N VAL A 18 3.80 11.27 7.07
CA VAL A 18 4.12 10.55 8.30
C VAL A 18 3.29 9.28 8.42
N TYR A 19 3.70 8.36 9.28
CA TYR A 19 3.10 7.04 9.49
C TYR A 19 3.18 6.13 8.25
N GLN A 20 2.04 5.71 7.67
CA GLN A 20 2.01 4.67 6.64
C GLN A 20 1.47 5.16 5.29
N ASN A 21 0.26 5.63 5.22
CA ASN A 21 -0.46 5.93 3.97
C ASN A 21 0.35 6.79 2.97
N GLY A 22 0.79 7.97 3.41
CA GLY A 22 1.62 8.85 2.58
C GLY A 22 3.01 8.29 2.31
N PRO A 23 3.76 7.84 3.37
CA PRO A 23 5.09 7.27 3.19
C PRO A 23 5.14 6.06 2.26
N SER A 24 4.15 5.15 2.27
CA SER A 24 4.03 4.04 1.32
C SER A 24 3.97 4.54 -0.13
N ALA A 25 3.15 5.56 -0.41
CA ALA A 25 3.04 6.13 -1.76
C ALA A 25 4.36 6.77 -2.23
N THR A 26 5.02 7.54 -1.37
CA THR A 26 6.29 8.20 -1.71
C THR A 26 7.47 7.20 -1.77
N GLN A 27 7.38 6.08 -1.05
CA GLN A 27 8.33 4.98 -1.18
C GLN A 27 8.20 4.30 -2.56
N ILE A 28 6.98 4.09 -3.06
CA ILE A 28 6.76 3.57 -4.42
C ILE A 28 7.37 4.53 -5.46
N LEU A 29 7.20 5.85 -5.31
CA LEU A 29 7.88 6.82 -6.19
C LEU A 29 9.41 6.64 -6.18
N SER A 30 10.00 6.38 -5.01
CA SER A 30 11.43 6.10 -4.87
C SER A 30 11.85 4.82 -5.59
N ASP A 31 11.08 3.73 -5.48
CA ASP A 31 11.35 2.47 -6.21
C ASP A 31 11.35 2.67 -7.73
N TYR A 32 10.55 3.60 -8.25
CA TYR A 32 10.52 3.95 -9.67
C TYR A 32 11.53 5.05 -10.07
N GLY A 33 12.43 5.43 -9.16
CA GLY A 33 13.59 6.26 -9.44
C GLY A 33 13.43 7.75 -9.14
N ALA A 34 12.32 8.17 -8.51
CA ALA A 34 12.21 9.55 -8.02
C ALA A 34 13.20 9.80 -6.86
N ASN A 35 13.74 11.01 -6.80
CA ASN A 35 14.55 11.47 -5.69
C ASN A 35 13.63 12.00 -4.58
N VAL A 36 13.36 11.16 -3.60
CA VAL A 36 12.43 11.49 -2.50
C VAL A 36 13.21 11.97 -1.29
N ILE A 37 12.96 13.21 -0.89
CA ILE A 37 13.55 13.87 0.29
C ILE A 37 12.48 13.96 1.37
N LYS A 38 12.60 13.11 2.40
CA LYS A 38 11.72 13.12 3.56
C LYS A 38 12.08 14.25 4.50
N ILE A 39 11.10 15.09 4.80
CA ILE A 39 11.20 16.23 5.73
C ILE A 39 10.76 15.77 7.11
N GLU A 40 11.66 15.83 8.07
CA GLU A 40 11.38 15.35 9.42
C GLU A 40 11.65 16.45 10.47
N PRO A 41 10.91 16.44 11.60
CA PRO A 41 11.32 17.18 12.78
C PRO A 41 12.72 16.73 13.25
N LEU A 42 13.43 17.54 14.05
CA LEU A 42 14.75 17.19 14.59
C LEU A 42 14.78 15.87 15.37
N ARG A 43 13.64 15.43 15.87
CA ARG A 43 13.47 14.14 16.58
C ARG A 43 13.01 13.01 15.67
N GLY A 44 12.82 13.26 14.37
CA GLY A 44 12.22 12.31 13.44
C GLY A 44 10.69 12.26 13.53
N GLU A 45 10.07 11.51 12.64
CA GLU A 45 8.63 11.31 12.64
C GLU A 45 8.17 10.28 13.71
N PRO A 46 6.86 10.31 14.10
CA PRO A 46 6.34 9.46 15.17
C PRO A 46 6.50 7.95 14.94
N LEU A 47 6.37 7.47 13.70
CA LEU A 47 6.46 6.04 13.39
C LEU A 47 7.79 5.43 13.83
N ARG A 48 8.89 6.18 13.79
CA ARG A 48 10.21 5.70 14.24
C ARG A 48 10.21 5.12 15.67
N TYR A 49 9.28 5.61 16.52
CA TYR A 49 9.22 5.29 17.94
C TYR A 49 8.13 4.30 18.35
N LEU A 50 7.36 3.76 17.39
CA LEU A 50 6.27 2.81 17.69
C LEU A 50 6.73 1.37 17.88
N SER A 51 8.02 1.08 17.68
CA SER A 51 8.59 -0.23 18.00
C SER A 51 9.12 -0.30 19.44
N PRO A 52 9.12 -1.49 20.06
CA PRO A 52 9.82 -1.71 21.32
C PRO A 52 11.28 -1.30 21.20
N LYS A 53 11.83 -0.69 22.25
CA LYS A 53 13.23 -0.23 22.29
C LYS A 53 14.20 -1.33 21.88
N GLY A 54 15.11 -1.04 20.96
CA GLY A 54 16.11 -2.00 20.45
C GLY A 54 15.59 -2.98 19.40
N ARG A 55 14.34 -2.84 18.94
CA ARG A 55 13.81 -3.61 17.80
C ARG A 55 13.63 -2.73 16.58
N LEU A 56 13.90 -3.31 15.41
CA LEU A 56 13.64 -2.67 14.13
C LEU A 56 12.16 -2.27 14.03
N ASN A 57 11.88 -1.04 13.66
CA ASN A 57 10.55 -0.67 13.24
C ASN A 57 10.35 -1.07 11.77
N VAL A 58 9.85 -2.28 11.56
CA VAL A 58 9.62 -2.82 10.21
C VAL A 58 8.77 -1.88 9.35
N GLY A 59 7.72 -1.29 9.91
CA GLY A 59 6.86 -0.34 9.19
C GLY A 59 7.64 0.89 8.70
N PHE A 60 8.45 1.50 9.59
CA PHE A 60 9.26 2.64 9.20
C PHE A 60 10.25 2.29 8.07
N GLU A 61 10.93 1.15 8.19
CA GLU A 61 11.89 0.71 7.17
C GLU A 61 11.24 0.48 5.81
N ILE A 62 10.17 -0.30 5.74
CA ILE A 62 9.55 -0.63 4.45
C ILE A 62 8.86 0.56 3.78
N PHE A 63 8.32 1.52 4.55
CA PHE A 63 7.64 2.69 3.99
C PHE A 63 8.59 3.86 3.66
N ASN A 64 9.87 3.78 4.09
CA ASN A 64 10.83 4.88 3.88
C ASN A 64 12.15 4.43 3.25
N ARG A 65 12.32 3.16 2.91
CA ARG A 65 13.51 2.68 2.21
C ARG A 65 13.73 3.45 0.90
N GLY A 66 14.98 3.72 0.59
CA GLY A 66 15.37 4.41 -0.63
C GLY A 66 15.19 5.93 -0.61
N LYS A 67 14.58 6.51 0.43
CA LYS A 67 14.46 7.97 0.58
C LYS A 67 15.74 8.59 1.15
N LYS A 68 15.92 9.88 0.92
CA LYS A 68 16.85 10.75 1.66
C LYS A 68 16.10 11.38 2.84
N SER A 69 16.80 11.76 3.93
CA SER A 69 16.19 12.45 5.08
C SER A 69 16.90 13.77 5.35
N ILE A 70 16.11 14.83 5.56
CA ILE A 70 16.54 16.10 6.14
C ILE A 70 15.77 16.31 7.44
N ALA A 71 16.49 16.59 8.53
CA ALA A 71 15.89 16.93 9.82
C ALA A 71 15.92 18.46 10.02
N ILE A 72 14.73 19.06 10.22
CA ILE A 72 14.58 20.52 10.21
C ILE A 72 13.44 20.96 11.12
N ASP A 73 13.66 22.07 11.86
CA ASP A 73 12.60 22.73 12.63
C ASP A 73 11.82 23.71 11.76
N LEU A 74 10.63 23.29 11.32
CA LEU A 74 9.73 24.13 10.51
C LEU A 74 9.06 25.27 11.28
N LYS A 75 9.21 25.33 12.60
CA LYS A 75 8.73 26.47 13.42
C LYS A 75 9.76 27.59 13.46
N ASN A 76 11.02 27.30 13.13
CA ASN A 76 12.07 28.29 13.04
C ASN A 76 12.03 28.97 11.67
N PRO A 77 12.07 30.31 11.59
CA PRO A 77 12.10 31.03 10.32
C PRO A 77 13.24 30.61 9.38
N ASP A 78 14.45 30.36 9.90
CA ASP A 78 15.59 29.88 9.11
C ASP A 78 15.27 28.49 8.49
N GLY A 79 14.58 27.62 9.24
CA GLY A 79 14.16 26.30 8.75
C GLY A 79 13.09 26.41 7.68
N LEU A 80 12.14 27.29 7.82
CA LEU A 80 11.11 27.52 6.81
C LEU A 80 11.70 28.11 5.53
N ASP A 81 12.68 29.02 5.64
CA ASP A 81 13.40 29.59 4.49
C ASP A 81 14.16 28.51 3.70
N ILE A 82 14.77 27.54 4.38
CA ILE A 82 15.40 26.38 3.73
C ILE A 82 14.38 25.61 2.88
N ILE A 83 13.22 25.30 3.44
CA ILE A 83 12.16 24.59 2.69
C ILE A 83 11.71 25.41 1.47
N LYS A 84 11.50 26.71 1.63
CA LYS A 84 11.12 27.59 0.51
C LYS A 84 12.16 27.59 -0.62
N LYS A 85 13.45 27.52 -0.30
CA LYS A 85 14.50 27.38 -1.30
C LYS A 85 14.49 25.99 -1.97
N LEU A 86 14.28 24.91 -1.22
CA LEU A 86 14.14 23.57 -1.78
C LEU A 86 12.95 23.45 -2.73
N LEU A 87 11.85 24.16 -2.48
CA LEU A 87 10.67 24.16 -3.35
C LEU A 87 10.96 24.61 -4.79
N LEU A 88 11.99 25.43 -5.02
CA LEU A 88 12.41 25.86 -6.36
C LEU A 88 12.96 24.70 -7.21
N HIS A 89 13.41 23.63 -6.57
CA HIS A 89 13.97 22.43 -7.19
C HIS A 89 13.03 21.21 -7.09
N THR A 90 11.79 21.42 -6.67
CA THR A 90 10.84 20.36 -6.34
C THR A 90 9.77 20.22 -7.41
N ASP A 91 9.51 19.00 -7.84
CA ASP A 91 8.41 18.66 -8.75
C ASP A 91 7.12 18.37 -8.02
N ILE A 92 7.21 17.68 -6.88
CA ILE A 92 6.09 17.16 -6.12
C ILE A 92 6.30 17.45 -4.63
N LEU A 93 5.29 18.01 -3.98
CA LEU A 93 5.21 18.08 -2.51
C LEU A 93 4.11 17.11 -2.07
N CYS A 94 4.45 16.19 -1.19
CA CYS A 94 3.50 15.24 -0.59
C CYS A 94 3.30 15.52 0.90
N GLU A 95 2.03 15.55 1.35
CA GLU A 95 1.70 15.70 2.77
C GLU A 95 0.44 14.89 3.12
N ASN A 96 0.34 14.43 4.38
CA ASN A 96 -0.84 13.74 4.90
C ASN A 96 -1.26 14.25 6.29
N PHE A 97 -1.01 15.52 6.56
CA PHE A 97 -1.45 16.18 7.78
C PHE A 97 -2.96 16.48 7.74
N ARG A 98 -3.50 16.81 8.91
CA ARG A 98 -4.87 17.33 9.00
C ARG A 98 -4.99 18.64 8.25
N SER A 99 -6.16 18.89 7.70
CA SER A 99 -6.47 20.13 6.99
C SER A 99 -6.04 21.37 7.79
N GLY A 100 -5.38 22.32 7.12
CA GLY A 100 -4.89 23.57 7.69
C GLY A 100 -3.53 23.49 8.42
N VAL A 101 -2.94 22.31 8.62
CA VAL A 101 -1.60 22.23 9.26
C VAL A 101 -0.54 22.89 8.39
N MET A 102 -0.47 22.54 7.11
CA MET A 102 0.50 23.12 6.18
C MET A 102 0.30 24.63 6.00
N ASN A 103 -0.96 25.11 5.99
CA ASN A 103 -1.24 26.54 5.95
C ASN A 103 -0.66 27.28 7.17
N ARG A 104 -0.83 26.74 8.39
CA ARG A 104 -0.25 27.33 9.62
C ARG A 104 1.28 27.32 9.63
N LEU A 105 1.91 26.42 8.89
CA LEU A 105 3.36 26.38 8.71
C LEU A 105 3.85 27.34 7.60
N GLY A 106 2.95 28.03 6.89
CA GLY A 106 3.32 28.88 5.75
C GLY A 106 3.73 28.05 4.51
N LEU A 107 3.27 26.81 4.42
CA LEU A 107 3.54 25.85 3.35
C LEU A 107 2.24 25.31 2.73
N GLY A 108 1.13 26.07 2.80
CA GLY A 108 -0.10 25.75 2.11
C GLY A 108 0.03 25.89 0.59
N TYR A 109 -0.92 25.30 -0.14
CA TYR A 109 -0.88 25.29 -1.61
C TYR A 109 -0.70 26.70 -2.21
N GLU A 110 -1.45 27.69 -1.71
CA GLU A 110 -1.37 29.08 -2.19
C GLU A 110 0.03 29.70 -2.05
N GLU A 111 0.71 29.43 -0.94
CA GLU A 111 2.07 29.90 -0.71
C GLU A 111 3.07 29.16 -1.60
N VAL A 112 2.97 27.84 -1.64
CA VAL A 112 3.88 26.97 -2.37
C VAL A 112 3.78 27.18 -3.87
N SER A 113 2.57 27.35 -4.41
CA SER A 113 2.34 27.61 -5.85
C SER A 113 2.83 28.99 -6.30
N ARG A 114 2.90 29.99 -5.41
CA ARG A 114 3.55 31.28 -5.73
C ARG A 114 5.07 31.14 -5.86
N ILE A 115 5.68 30.26 -5.04
CA ILE A 115 7.14 29.97 -5.11
C ILE A 115 7.46 29.13 -6.35
N ASN A 116 6.67 28.09 -6.59
CA ASN A 116 6.84 27.19 -7.72
C ASN A 116 5.49 26.91 -8.42
N PRO A 117 5.13 27.65 -9.47
CA PRO A 117 3.86 27.49 -10.17
C PRO A 117 3.70 26.15 -10.91
N LYS A 118 4.76 25.38 -11.05
CA LYS A 118 4.74 24.06 -11.71
C LYS A 118 4.64 22.90 -10.73
N ILE A 119 4.61 23.18 -9.42
CA ILE A 119 4.61 22.13 -8.39
C ILE A 119 3.30 21.34 -8.40
N LEU A 120 3.40 20.05 -8.21
CA LEU A 120 2.28 19.20 -7.87
C LEU A 120 2.17 19.12 -6.35
N TYR A 121 1.19 19.81 -5.78
CA TYR A 121 0.93 19.83 -4.35
C TYR A 121 -0.05 18.71 -4.02
N CYS A 122 0.42 17.64 -3.42
CA CYS A 122 -0.33 16.41 -3.23
C CYS A 122 -0.65 16.18 -1.75
N ALA A 123 -1.94 16.25 -1.43
CA ALA A 123 -2.47 16.10 -0.07
C ALA A 123 -3.27 14.80 0.05
N ASN A 124 -2.91 13.94 1.01
CA ASN A 124 -3.66 12.72 1.29
C ASN A 124 -4.37 12.83 2.65
N ARG A 125 -5.69 12.79 2.64
CA ARG A 125 -6.54 13.00 3.82
C ARG A 125 -7.04 11.66 4.39
N GLY A 126 -7.49 11.66 5.63
CA GLY A 126 -8.18 10.50 6.20
C GLY A 126 -9.55 10.29 5.58
N LEU A 127 -10.50 11.17 5.91
CA LEU A 127 -11.90 11.00 5.53
C LEU A 127 -12.37 11.92 4.39
N GLY A 128 -11.52 12.84 3.95
CA GLY A 128 -11.82 13.78 2.87
C GLY A 128 -11.51 15.22 3.23
N SER A 129 -11.86 16.17 2.35
CA SER A 129 -11.54 17.60 2.49
C SER A 129 -12.75 18.51 2.71
N LYS A 130 -13.97 17.97 2.71
CA LYS A 130 -15.23 18.73 2.84
C LYS A 130 -16.13 18.13 3.92
N GLY A 131 -17.01 18.97 4.46
CA GLY A 131 -17.97 18.58 5.50
C GLY A 131 -17.35 18.40 6.88
N ASP A 132 -18.18 18.04 7.86
CA ASP A 132 -17.84 18.03 9.29
C ASP A 132 -16.76 17.03 9.68
N TRP A 133 -16.55 16.03 8.85
CA TRP A 133 -15.55 14.99 9.09
C TRP A 133 -14.16 15.32 8.53
N SER A 134 -14.02 16.37 7.74
CA SER A 134 -12.77 16.74 7.07
C SER A 134 -11.63 17.11 8.02
N THR A 135 -11.95 17.55 9.24
CA THR A 135 -10.96 17.94 10.26
C THR A 135 -10.74 16.88 11.34
N ARG A 136 -11.54 15.80 11.33
CA ARG A 136 -11.44 14.75 12.34
C ARG A 136 -10.15 13.95 12.18
N PRO A 137 -9.53 13.50 13.29
CA PRO A 137 -8.42 12.56 13.22
C PRO A 137 -8.86 11.26 12.58
N SER A 138 -8.01 10.72 11.73
CA SER A 138 -8.24 9.43 11.10
C SER A 138 -6.94 8.64 11.04
N PHE A 139 -7.06 7.36 11.25
CA PHE A 139 -6.09 6.32 10.97
C PHE A 139 -6.82 5.21 10.19
N ASP A 140 -6.11 4.20 9.78
CA ASP A 140 -6.60 3.09 8.99
C ASP A 140 -7.97 2.55 9.44
N TYR A 141 -8.08 2.10 10.70
CA TYR A 141 -9.32 1.52 11.23
C TYR A 141 -10.51 2.50 11.24
N VAL A 142 -10.24 3.81 11.38
CA VAL A 142 -11.31 4.81 11.28
C VAL A 142 -11.85 4.87 9.86
N ALA A 143 -10.99 4.84 8.85
CA ALA A 143 -11.40 4.81 7.45
C ALA A 143 -12.09 3.48 7.09
N GLN A 144 -11.59 2.35 7.56
CA GLN A 144 -12.23 1.04 7.38
C GLN A 144 -13.65 1.02 7.97
N GLY A 145 -13.81 1.44 9.22
CA GLY A 145 -15.12 1.48 9.89
C GLY A 145 -16.10 2.42 9.19
N TYR A 146 -15.64 3.63 8.86
CA TYR A 146 -16.48 4.66 8.24
C TYR A 146 -16.98 4.28 6.85
N THR A 147 -16.23 3.50 6.10
CA THR A 147 -16.56 3.09 4.72
C THR A 147 -17.32 1.78 4.62
N GLY A 148 -17.58 1.10 5.74
CA GLY A 148 -18.36 -0.14 5.78
C GLY A 148 -17.59 -1.39 5.38
N VAL A 149 -16.30 -1.31 5.06
CA VAL A 149 -15.51 -2.47 4.62
C VAL A 149 -15.40 -3.55 5.71
N MET A 150 -15.42 -3.16 6.99
CA MET A 150 -15.40 -4.10 8.11
C MET A 150 -16.64 -4.99 8.17
N HIS A 151 -17.83 -4.47 7.87
CA HIS A 151 -19.03 -5.31 7.74
C HIS A 151 -18.95 -6.21 6.50
N GLY A 152 -18.40 -5.70 5.40
CA GLY A 152 -18.14 -6.53 4.21
C GLY A 152 -17.21 -7.71 4.52
N ALA A 153 -16.14 -7.47 5.26
CA ALA A 153 -15.19 -8.50 5.70
C ALA A 153 -15.81 -9.47 6.73
N GLY A 154 -16.63 -8.96 7.65
CA GLY A 154 -17.32 -9.76 8.67
C GLY A 154 -18.51 -10.58 8.17
N GLY A 155 -18.92 -10.43 6.90
CA GLY A 155 -20.00 -11.19 6.30
C GLY A 155 -21.37 -10.56 6.37
N GLY A 156 -21.47 -9.29 6.75
CA GLY A 156 -22.71 -8.52 6.73
C GLY A 156 -23.06 -7.81 8.02
N PRO A 157 -24.11 -6.96 8.02
CA PRO A 157 -24.46 -6.11 9.16
C PRO A 157 -24.98 -6.86 10.39
N SER A 158 -25.51 -8.07 10.25
CA SER A 158 -25.95 -8.90 11.39
C SER A 158 -24.80 -9.67 12.06
N HIS A 159 -23.58 -9.54 11.54
CA HIS A 159 -22.38 -10.20 12.04
C HIS A 159 -21.39 -9.20 12.61
N PRO A 160 -20.50 -9.61 13.52
CA PRO A 160 -19.45 -8.73 14.04
C PRO A 160 -18.58 -8.16 12.90
N PRO A 161 -18.34 -6.84 12.87
CA PRO A 161 -17.45 -6.26 11.90
C PRO A 161 -16.00 -6.73 12.14
N ILE A 162 -15.28 -7.06 11.07
CA ILE A 162 -13.90 -7.52 11.17
C ILE A 162 -12.99 -6.55 10.41
N PRO A 163 -11.95 -6.01 11.06
CA PRO A 163 -10.96 -5.20 10.37
C PRO A 163 -10.12 -6.08 9.44
N ILE A 164 -9.74 -5.52 8.30
CA ILE A 164 -8.71 -6.12 7.45
C ILE A 164 -7.37 -5.70 8.00
N GLU A 165 -6.54 -6.68 8.36
CA GLU A 165 -5.24 -6.47 8.99
C GLU A 165 -4.24 -5.71 8.10
N TRP A 166 -3.13 -5.26 8.70
CA TRP A 166 -2.02 -4.58 8.04
C TRP A 166 -2.39 -3.27 7.35
N ALA A 167 -3.29 -2.50 8.00
CA ALA A 167 -3.64 -1.15 7.59
C ALA A 167 -4.14 -1.06 6.14
N PHE A 168 -5.17 -1.84 5.85
CA PHE A 168 -5.77 -1.98 4.51
C PHE A 168 -6.14 -0.65 3.85
N SER A 169 -6.80 0.27 4.59
CA SER A 169 -7.18 1.59 4.06
C SER A 169 -5.97 2.50 3.83
N ASP A 170 -4.90 2.33 4.61
CA ASP A 170 -3.64 3.03 4.39
C ASP A 170 -3.00 2.58 3.08
N GLU A 171 -2.90 1.28 2.82
CA GLU A 171 -2.25 0.75 1.61
C GLU A 171 -3.07 1.04 0.35
N VAL A 172 -4.39 0.83 0.38
CA VAL A 172 -5.27 1.19 -0.75
C VAL A 172 -5.23 2.71 -0.98
N GLY A 173 -5.19 3.50 0.10
CA GLY A 173 -5.01 4.94 0.07
C GLY A 173 -3.68 5.37 -0.54
N ALA A 174 -2.59 4.68 -0.20
CA ALA A 174 -1.26 4.93 -0.74
C ALA A 174 -1.21 4.65 -2.26
N MET A 175 -1.77 3.53 -2.71
CA MET A 175 -1.86 3.21 -4.13
C MET A 175 -2.70 4.23 -4.91
N ASN A 176 -3.82 4.68 -4.34
CA ASN A 176 -4.64 5.73 -4.94
C ASN A 176 -3.90 7.08 -4.99
N PHE A 177 -3.16 7.42 -3.94
CA PHE A 177 -2.35 8.63 -3.88
C PHE A 177 -1.23 8.62 -4.92
N TYR A 178 -0.49 7.51 -5.03
CA TYR A 178 0.50 7.28 -6.06
C TYR A 178 -0.09 7.44 -7.47
N ASN A 179 -1.25 6.82 -7.76
CA ASN A 179 -1.92 6.94 -9.06
C ASN A 179 -2.34 8.38 -9.37
N ALA A 180 -2.84 9.13 -8.38
CA ALA A 180 -3.20 10.54 -8.55
C ALA A 180 -1.98 11.40 -8.86
N ILE A 181 -0.85 11.15 -8.20
CA ILE A 181 0.44 11.82 -8.47
C ILE A 181 0.88 11.56 -9.91
N LEU A 182 0.88 10.31 -10.38
CA LEU A 182 1.28 9.97 -11.75
C LEU A 182 0.34 10.61 -12.79
N THR A 183 -0.97 10.61 -12.53
CA THR A 183 -1.96 11.27 -13.40
C THR A 183 -1.69 12.77 -13.51
N ALA A 184 -1.37 13.42 -12.40
CA ALA A 184 -1.03 14.84 -12.38
C ALA A 184 0.32 15.12 -13.08
N LEU A 185 1.33 14.26 -12.90
CA LEU A 185 2.60 14.35 -13.62
C LEU A 185 2.37 14.28 -15.14
N PHE A 186 1.57 13.32 -15.58
CA PHE A 186 1.21 13.21 -17.00
C PHE A 186 0.45 14.45 -17.49
N ASN A 187 -0.52 14.97 -16.73
CA ASN A 187 -1.22 16.20 -17.08
C ASN A 187 -0.27 17.40 -17.16
N ARG A 188 0.68 17.50 -16.23
CA ARG A 188 1.70 18.57 -16.22
C ARG A 188 2.58 18.56 -17.47
N THR A 189 2.91 17.39 -18.05
CA THR A 189 3.66 17.31 -19.31
C THR A 189 2.91 17.95 -20.49
N ARG A 190 1.58 17.95 -20.44
CA ARG A 190 0.71 18.54 -21.49
C ARG A 190 0.43 20.01 -21.26
N THR A 191 0.27 20.42 -20.01
CA THR A 191 -0.19 21.77 -19.64
C THR A 191 0.93 22.70 -19.22
N GLY A 192 2.06 22.17 -18.77
CA GLY A 192 3.16 22.91 -18.15
C GLY A 192 2.82 23.52 -16.79
N LYS A 193 1.64 23.23 -16.22
CA LYS A 193 1.12 23.83 -14.98
C LYS A 193 1.15 22.84 -13.82
N GLY A 194 1.42 23.37 -12.61
CA GLY A 194 1.23 22.65 -11.36
C GLY A 194 -0.24 22.49 -11.01
N GLU A 195 -0.53 21.70 -9.97
CA GLU A 195 -1.89 21.38 -9.53
C GLU A 195 -1.96 21.06 -8.05
N HIS A 196 -3.11 21.33 -7.41
CA HIS A 196 -3.42 20.87 -6.06
C HIS A 196 -4.26 19.59 -6.13
N ILE A 197 -3.68 18.48 -5.72
CA ILE A 197 -4.27 17.14 -5.72
C ILE A 197 -4.67 16.77 -4.29
N ILE A 198 -5.93 16.36 -4.10
CA ILE A 198 -6.43 15.90 -2.80
C ILE A 198 -7.01 14.50 -2.97
N THR A 199 -6.46 13.53 -2.23
CA THR A 199 -6.98 12.17 -2.10
C THR A 199 -7.39 11.89 -0.66
N SER A 200 -8.00 10.74 -0.41
CA SER A 200 -8.27 10.28 0.97
C SER A 200 -8.32 8.77 1.10
N GLN A 201 -7.98 8.27 2.29
CA GLN A 201 -8.14 6.86 2.66
C GLN A 201 -9.58 6.38 2.43
N ALA A 202 -10.57 7.16 2.90
CA ALA A 202 -11.98 6.81 2.74
C ALA A 202 -12.38 6.68 1.26
N ALA A 203 -12.01 7.64 0.41
CA ALA A 203 -12.33 7.58 -1.02
C ALA A 203 -11.69 6.36 -1.70
N ALA A 204 -10.46 6.03 -1.37
CA ALA A 204 -9.76 4.87 -1.88
C ALA A 204 -10.43 3.55 -1.43
N THR A 205 -10.81 3.46 -0.16
CA THR A 205 -11.51 2.29 0.40
C THR A 205 -12.91 2.12 -0.22
N LEU A 206 -13.63 3.22 -0.49
CA LEU A 206 -14.90 3.18 -1.22
C LEU A 206 -14.71 2.72 -2.66
N GLN A 207 -13.67 3.20 -3.34
CA GLN A 207 -13.35 2.78 -4.72
C GLN A 207 -13.02 1.28 -4.80
N PHE A 208 -12.36 0.72 -3.80
CA PHE A 208 -12.08 -0.70 -3.72
C PHE A 208 -13.36 -1.54 -3.67
N GLN A 209 -14.38 -1.10 -2.92
CA GLN A 209 -15.65 -1.82 -2.74
C GLN A 209 -16.82 -1.25 -3.55
N ARG A 210 -16.54 -0.47 -4.61
CA ARG A 210 -17.58 0.20 -5.43
C ARG A 210 -18.69 -0.71 -5.91
N GLY A 211 -18.35 -1.95 -6.30
CA GLY A 211 -19.34 -2.95 -6.75
C GLY A 211 -20.33 -3.35 -5.65
N ALA A 212 -19.84 -3.58 -4.43
CA ALA A 212 -20.68 -3.94 -3.29
C ALA A 212 -21.62 -2.80 -2.90
N ILE A 213 -21.11 -1.56 -2.87
CA ILE A 213 -21.87 -0.35 -2.56
C ILE A 213 -22.99 -0.14 -3.60
N THR A 214 -22.63 -0.20 -4.89
CA THR A 214 -23.61 -0.03 -5.98
C THR A 214 -24.67 -1.13 -5.95
N SER A 215 -24.26 -2.38 -5.72
CA SER A 215 -25.20 -3.49 -5.58
C SER A 215 -26.17 -3.30 -4.42
N ALA A 216 -25.68 -2.90 -3.26
CA ALA A 216 -26.51 -2.60 -2.10
C ALA A 216 -27.52 -1.47 -2.40
N ALA A 217 -27.08 -0.39 -3.04
CA ALA A 217 -27.94 0.75 -3.40
C ALA A 217 -29.08 0.30 -4.36
N LEU A 218 -28.78 -0.49 -5.37
CA LEU A 218 -29.75 -1.02 -6.31
C LEU A 218 -30.76 -2.01 -5.67
N ASN A 219 -30.39 -2.63 -4.56
CA ASN A 219 -31.21 -3.57 -3.81
C ASN A 219 -31.90 -2.92 -2.59
N GLY A 220 -32.16 -1.63 -2.61
CA GLY A 220 -32.83 -0.91 -1.52
C GLY A 220 -32.03 -0.88 -0.22
N GLY A 221 -30.71 -0.79 -0.31
CA GLY A 221 -29.79 -0.78 0.84
C GLY A 221 -29.43 -2.16 1.39
N LYS A 222 -29.98 -3.23 0.82
CA LYS A 222 -29.67 -4.59 1.26
C LYS A 222 -28.31 -5.03 0.73
N GLN A 223 -27.43 -5.40 1.63
CA GLN A 223 -26.14 -6.02 1.32
C GLN A 223 -26.15 -7.50 1.71
N ARG A 224 -25.08 -8.21 1.33
CA ARG A 224 -24.85 -9.58 1.77
C ARG A 224 -24.80 -9.65 3.30
N ASP A 225 -25.48 -10.62 3.90
CA ASP A 225 -25.61 -10.81 5.34
C ASP A 225 -25.70 -12.30 5.71
N ASP A 226 -24.77 -13.10 5.20
CA ASP A 226 -24.73 -14.56 5.37
C ASP A 226 -23.52 -15.04 6.18
N GLY A 227 -22.84 -14.13 6.85
CA GLY A 227 -21.72 -14.42 7.74
C GLY A 227 -20.40 -14.66 6.99
N MET A 228 -19.35 -14.82 7.79
CA MET A 228 -18.03 -15.27 7.30
C MET A 228 -18.11 -16.76 6.96
N ARG A 229 -18.21 -17.05 5.68
CA ARG A 229 -18.10 -18.42 5.19
C ARG A 229 -16.91 -18.51 4.25
N PRO A 230 -15.95 -19.39 4.52
CA PRO A 230 -14.89 -19.66 3.58
C PRO A 230 -15.48 -20.04 2.22
N GLY A 231 -15.04 -19.37 1.17
CA GLY A 231 -15.34 -19.81 -0.18
C GLY A 231 -16.58 -19.28 -0.86
N TRP A 232 -17.12 -18.15 -0.43
CA TRP A 232 -18.25 -17.58 -1.13
C TRP A 232 -17.97 -16.22 -1.79
N GLY A 233 -17.58 -16.25 -3.05
CA GLY A 233 -17.52 -15.09 -3.94
C GLY A 233 -18.69 -15.06 -4.93
N MET A 234 -18.78 -13.99 -5.74
CA MET A 234 -19.82 -13.80 -6.76
C MET A 234 -19.87 -14.89 -7.84
N ALA A 235 -18.81 -15.64 -8.03
CA ALA A 235 -18.76 -16.70 -9.02
C ALA A 235 -19.19 -18.03 -8.41
N GLN A 236 -19.97 -18.74 -9.15
CA GLN A 236 -20.72 -19.96 -8.96
C GLN A 236 -20.06 -21.14 -8.22
N ALA A 237 -18.83 -21.00 -7.73
CA ALA A 237 -18.09 -21.98 -6.94
C ALA A 237 -16.67 -21.54 -6.54
N ASN A 238 -16.47 -20.32 -6.08
CA ASN A 238 -15.21 -19.99 -5.41
C ASN A 238 -15.23 -20.63 -4.02
N GLN A 239 -14.30 -21.51 -3.73
CA GLN A 239 -14.29 -22.31 -2.53
C GLN A 239 -12.95 -22.24 -1.84
N ILE A 240 -12.96 -22.04 -0.52
CA ILE A 240 -11.80 -22.26 0.33
C ILE A 240 -12.02 -23.58 1.06
N LEU A 241 -11.17 -24.56 0.82
CA LEU A 241 -11.35 -25.94 1.22
C LEU A 241 -10.20 -26.39 2.11
N LYS A 242 -10.50 -27.12 3.17
CA LYS A 242 -9.51 -27.69 4.08
C LYS A 242 -9.12 -29.08 3.63
N ALA A 243 -7.84 -29.34 3.47
CA ALA A 243 -7.26 -30.62 3.10
C ALA A 243 -6.90 -31.48 4.32
N SER A 244 -6.50 -32.74 4.09
CA SER A 244 -6.17 -33.68 5.17
C SER A 244 -4.97 -33.28 6.04
N ASP A 245 -4.06 -32.49 5.51
CA ASP A 245 -2.88 -31.96 6.21
C ASP A 245 -3.17 -30.69 7.02
N GLY A 246 -4.46 -30.31 7.14
CA GLY A 246 -4.92 -29.12 7.83
C GLY A 246 -4.71 -27.81 7.08
N LYS A 247 -4.06 -27.83 5.93
CA LYS A 247 -3.84 -26.67 5.06
C LYS A 247 -5.07 -26.39 4.17
N TYR A 248 -5.13 -25.20 3.62
CA TYR A 248 -6.24 -24.75 2.79
C TYR A 248 -5.79 -24.52 1.34
N LEU A 249 -6.73 -24.77 0.41
CA LEU A 249 -6.62 -24.38 -0.99
C LEU A 249 -7.85 -23.57 -1.39
N VAL A 250 -7.69 -22.74 -2.40
CA VAL A 250 -8.80 -22.06 -3.08
C VAL A 250 -8.97 -22.63 -4.48
N VAL A 251 -10.24 -22.86 -4.86
CA VAL A 251 -10.65 -23.21 -6.22
C VAL A 251 -11.62 -22.14 -6.71
N ALA A 252 -11.38 -21.59 -7.91
CA ALA A 252 -12.19 -20.53 -8.47
C ALA A 252 -12.71 -20.92 -9.86
N LEU A 253 -14.01 -21.16 -9.97
CA LEU A 253 -14.63 -21.65 -11.20
C LEU A 253 -15.49 -20.56 -11.84
N GLY A 254 -15.08 -20.08 -13.02
CA GLY A 254 -15.77 -19.04 -13.79
C GLY A 254 -16.67 -19.56 -14.92
N SER A 255 -16.67 -20.88 -15.22
CA SER A 255 -17.43 -21.46 -16.33
C SER A 255 -17.97 -22.85 -16.04
N SER A 256 -18.99 -23.26 -16.81
CA SER A 256 -19.54 -24.62 -16.72
C SER A 256 -18.53 -25.69 -17.16
N ASP A 257 -17.61 -25.37 -18.07
CA ASP A 257 -16.56 -26.30 -18.46
C ASP A 257 -15.54 -26.52 -17.34
N GLN A 258 -15.13 -25.47 -16.62
CA GLN A 258 -14.30 -25.62 -15.44
C GLN A 258 -14.96 -26.44 -14.34
N TRP A 259 -16.30 -26.22 -14.11
CA TRP A 259 -17.06 -27.07 -13.19
C TRP A 259 -17.05 -28.53 -13.62
N ARG A 260 -17.30 -28.83 -14.91
CA ARG A 260 -17.28 -30.18 -15.45
C ARG A 260 -15.93 -30.86 -15.22
N ARG A 261 -14.83 -30.17 -15.54
CA ARG A 261 -13.46 -30.69 -15.31
C ARG A 261 -13.19 -30.92 -13.82
N TYR A 262 -13.58 -29.98 -12.99
CA TYR A 262 -13.39 -30.08 -11.54
C TYR A 262 -14.16 -31.27 -10.97
N ALA A 263 -15.46 -31.37 -11.22
CA ALA A 263 -16.29 -32.45 -10.70
C ALA A 263 -15.83 -33.84 -11.23
N LYS A 264 -15.63 -33.96 -12.55
CA LYS A 264 -15.31 -35.23 -13.18
C LYS A 264 -13.87 -35.70 -13.02
N LEU A 265 -12.89 -34.80 -13.24
CA LEU A 265 -11.48 -35.17 -13.38
C LEU A 265 -10.67 -34.92 -12.10
N VAL A 266 -11.05 -33.94 -11.30
CA VAL A 266 -10.36 -33.64 -10.04
C VAL A 266 -11.02 -34.36 -8.87
N LEU A 267 -12.33 -34.20 -8.70
CA LEU A 267 -13.06 -34.78 -7.57
C LEU A 267 -13.50 -36.23 -7.82
N LEU A 268 -13.51 -36.68 -9.06
CA LEU A 268 -14.03 -37.98 -9.50
C LEU A 268 -15.50 -38.21 -9.07
N ARG A 269 -16.32 -37.15 -9.21
CA ARG A 269 -17.73 -37.08 -8.79
C ARG A 269 -18.62 -36.68 -9.97
N ASP A 270 -18.78 -37.60 -10.92
CA ASP A 270 -19.65 -37.42 -12.12
C ASP A 270 -21.13 -37.16 -11.74
N ASP A 271 -21.57 -37.67 -10.61
CA ASP A 271 -22.92 -37.46 -10.05
C ASP A 271 -23.23 -35.96 -9.85
N LEU A 272 -22.23 -35.14 -9.55
CA LEU A 272 -22.39 -33.68 -9.39
C LEU A 272 -22.75 -32.96 -10.71
N LEU A 273 -22.57 -33.61 -11.86
CA LEU A 273 -22.92 -33.03 -13.15
C LEU A 273 -24.43 -33.22 -13.50
N THR A 274 -25.08 -34.16 -12.87
CA THR A 274 -26.49 -34.52 -13.12
C THR A 274 -27.42 -34.19 -11.94
N ASP A 275 -26.90 -34.04 -10.73
CA ASP A 275 -27.67 -33.68 -9.53
C ASP A 275 -28.31 -32.30 -9.71
N ASP A 276 -29.62 -32.22 -9.49
CA ASP A 276 -30.42 -31.00 -9.62
C ASP A 276 -29.92 -29.85 -8.75
N ARG A 277 -29.20 -30.15 -7.67
CA ARG A 277 -28.60 -29.15 -6.76
C ARG A 277 -27.27 -28.56 -7.26
N THR A 278 -26.61 -29.21 -8.25
CA THR A 278 -25.23 -28.85 -8.65
C THR A 278 -25.03 -28.71 -10.16
N LYS A 279 -25.92 -29.26 -10.98
CA LYS A 279 -25.76 -29.30 -12.45
C LYS A 279 -25.62 -27.95 -13.13
N THR A 280 -26.24 -26.90 -12.58
CA THR A 280 -26.10 -25.52 -13.10
C THR A 280 -25.46 -24.58 -12.08
N GLY A 281 -24.89 -23.45 -12.55
CA GLY A 281 -24.33 -22.45 -11.67
C GLY A 281 -25.34 -21.87 -10.68
N MET A 282 -26.58 -21.61 -11.16
CA MET A 282 -27.67 -21.14 -10.30
C MET A 282 -28.11 -22.19 -9.29
N ALA A 283 -28.12 -23.48 -9.66
CA ALA A 283 -28.39 -24.56 -8.74
C ALA A 283 -27.35 -24.62 -7.62
N ARG A 284 -26.06 -24.56 -7.97
CA ARG A 284 -24.97 -24.52 -6.99
C ARG A 284 -25.08 -23.32 -6.07
N LEU A 285 -25.44 -22.15 -6.61
CA LEU A 285 -25.61 -20.93 -5.82
C LEU A 285 -26.72 -21.08 -4.77
N ARG A 286 -27.86 -21.69 -5.15
CA ARG A 286 -28.98 -21.94 -4.24
C ARG A 286 -28.70 -23.01 -3.20
N ASN A 287 -27.85 -23.97 -3.53
CA ASN A 287 -27.53 -25.13 -2.69
C ASN A 287 -26.07 -25.09 -2.19
N LYS A 288 -25.55 -23.89 -1.91
CA LYS A 288 -24.14 -23.67 -1.59
C LYS A 288 -23.60 -24.52 -0.45
N GLU A 289 -24.37 -24.69 0.60
CA GLU A 289 -23.99 -25.51 1.77
C GLU A 289 -23.81 -26.97 1.37
N PHE A 290 -24.77 -27.53 0.63
CA PHE A 290 -24.64 -28.86 0.10
C PHE A 290 -23.42 -29.05 -0.79
N VAL A 291 -23.13 -28.06 -1.65
CA VAL A 291 -21.95 -28.08 -2.54
C VAL A 291 -20.68 -28.09 -1.73
N LEU A 292 -20.55 -27.16 -0.76
CA LEU A 292 -19.36 -27.05 0.09
C LEU A 292 -19.12 -28.29 0.95
N ASP A 293 -20.18 -28.83 1.57
CA ASP A 293 -20.10 -30.05 2.36
C ASP A 293 -19.69 -31.26 1.53
N THR A 294 -20.29 -31.38 0.34
CA THR A 294 -20.03 -32.53 -0.55
C THR A 294 -18.58 -32.49 -1.05
N ILE A 295 -18.12 -31.35 -1.48
CA ILE A 295 -16.74 -31.18 -1.96
C ILE A 295 -15.75 -31.27 -0.80
N GLY A 296 -16.06 -30.68 0.35
CA GLY A 296 -15.21 -30.72 1.55
C GLY A 296 -14.93 -32.15 2.02
N LYS A 297 -15.93 -33.05 1.94
CA LYS A 297 -15.76 -34.47 2.25
C LYS A 297 -14.78 -35.19 1.33
N VAL A 298 -14.68 -34.77 0.08
CA VAL A 298 -13.70 -35.32 -0.86
C VAL A 298 -12.31 -34.71 -0.61
N ILE A 299 -12.22 -33.39 -0.47
CA ILE A 299 -10.94 -32.68 -0.33
C ILE A 299 -10.20 -33.08 0.94
N ILE A 300 -10.90 -33.37 2.03
CA ILE A 300 -10.29 -33.77 3.30
C ILE A 300 -9.57 -35.14 3.24
N GLU A 301 -9.75 -35.92 2.18
CA GLU A 301 -9.15 -37.24 2.02
C GLU A 301 -7.66 -37.21 1.62
N LYS A 302 -7.19 -36.11 1.03
CA LYS A 302 -5.81 -36.00 0.56
C LYS A 302 -5.19 -34.65 1.00
N PRO A 303 -3.85 -34.54 1.03
CA PRO A 303 -3.18 -33.30 1.38
C PRO A 303 -3.37 -32.22 0.29
N ARG A 304 -3.20 -30.95 0.70
CA ARG A 304 -3.41 -29.75 -0.15
C ARG A 304 -2.72 -29.87 -1.52
N ASP A 305 -1.45 -30.23 -1.51
CA ASP A 305 -0.63 -30.22 -2.72
C ASP A 305 -1.05 -31.31 -3.71
N TYR A 306 -1.63 -32.41 -3.26
CA TYR A 306 -2.27 -33.41 -4.14
C TYR A 306 -3.39 -32.77 -4.97
N TRP A 307 -4.28 -32.00 -4.30
CA TRP A 307 -5.41 -31.35 -4.98
C TRP A 307 -4.95 -30.22 -5.91
N ILE A 308 -3.96 -29.44 -5.50
CA ILE A 308 -3.35 -28.39 -6.36
C ILE A 308 -2.82 -29.02 -7.65
N ASN A 309 -2.03 -30.10 -7.55
CA ASN A 309 -1.49 -30.79 -8.72
C ASN A 309 -2.61 -31.35 -9.63
N LYS A 310 -3.67 -31.93 -9.04
CA LYS A 310 -4.83 -32.39 -9.81
C LYS A 310 -5.56 -31.27 -10.54
N CYS A 311 -5.74 -30.13 -9.89
CA CYS A 311 -6.34 -28.96 -10.52
C CYS A 311 -5.47 -28.44 -11.68
N ILE A 312 -4.15 -28.37 -11.50
CA ILE A 312 -3.20 -27.95 -12.55
C ILE A 312 -3.25 -28.92 -13.74
N GLU A 313 -3.18 -30.24 -13.48
CA GLU A 313 -3.26 -31.30 -14.51
C GLU A 313 -4.48 -31.14 -15.40
N HIS A 314 -5.62 -30.75 -14.82
CA HIS A 314 -6.89 -30.62 -15.52
C HIS A 314 -7.28 -29.20 -15.86
N ASN A 315 -6.34 -28.23 -15.76
CA ASN A 315 -6.55 -26.82 -16.07
C ASN A 315 -7.77 -26.22 -15.32
N VAL A 316 -7.84 -26.49 -14.01
CA VAL A 316 -8.83 -25.93 -13.08
C VAL A 316 -8.14 -24.83 -12.27
N PRO A 317 -8.67 -23.60 -12.26
CA PRO A 317 -8.05 -22.50 -11.50
C PRO A 317 -8.06 -22.78 -9.99
N CYS A 318 -6.87 -22.82 -9.41
CA CYS A 318 -6.68 -23.07 -7.98
C CYS A 318 -5.40 -22.40 -7.49
N ALA A 319 -5.29 -22.25 -6.16
CA ALA A 319 -4.06 -21.85 -5.50
C ALA A 319 -4.01 -22.43 -4.07
N PRO A 320 -2.83 -22.65 -3.49
CA PRO A 320 -2.70 -22.85 -2.07
C PRO A 320 -3.08 -21.55 -1.33
N VAL A 321 -3.76 -21.65 -0.19
CA VAL A 321 -3.87 -20.52 0.75
C VAL A 321 -2.62 -20.55 1.60
N GLN A 322 -1.68 -19.70 1.25
CA GLN A 322 -0.37 -19.64 1.90
C GLN A 322 -0.39 -18.77 3.15
N ASN A 323 0.42 -19.13 4.14
CA ASN A 323 0.78 -18.25 5.23
C ASN A 323 2.00 -17.38 4.86
N TYR A 324 2.39 -16.41 5.70
CA TYR A 324 3.50 -15.50 5.39
C TYR A 324 4.87 -16.19 5.31
N GLU A 325 5.06 -17.31 5.99
CA GLU A 325 6.28 -18.12 5.86
C GLU A 325 6.35 -18.78 4.49
N GLU A 326 5.24 -19.40 4.05
CA GLU A 326 5.13 -20.00 2.72
C GLU A 326 5.33 -18.94 1.62
N VAL A 327 4.68 -17.77 1.74
CA VAL A 327 4.84 -16.63 0.81
C VAL A 327 6.29 -16.16 0.75
N SER A 328 6.96 -15.99 1.89
CA SER A 328 8.35 -15.50 1.95
C SER A 328 9.34 -16.44 1.25
N ASN A 329 9.03 -17.74 1.19
CA ASN A 329 9.88 -18.79 0.60
C ASN A 329 9.37 -19.29 -0.74
N ASP A 330 8.27 -18.75 -1.26
CA ASP A 330 7.65 -19.21 -2.50
C ASP A 330 8.58 -18.96 -3.70
N LYS A 331 8.90 -20.03 -4.42
CA LYS A 331 9.83 -20.01 -5.55
C LYS A 331 9.34 -19.12 -6.70
N PHE A 332 8.05 -19.20 -7.03
CA PHE A 332 7.47 -18.42 -8.14
C PHE A 332 7.47 -16.92 -7.83
N LEU A 333 7.11 -16.53 -6.60
CA LEU A 333 7.13 -15.14 -6.18
C LEU A 333 8.55 -14.57 -6.18
N ARG A 334 9.55 -15.37 -5.80
CA ARG A 334 10.97 -14.98 -5.84
C ARG A 334 11.52 -14.90 -7.27
N GLU A 335 11.20 -15.83 -8.14
CA GLU A 335 11.59 -15.81 -9.57
C GLU A 335 11.03 -14.57 -10.29
N ASN A 336 9.87 -14.08 -9.86
CA ASN A 336 9.27 -12.85 -10.38
C ASN A 336 9.77 -11.57 -9.68
N ASN A 337 10.70 -11.67 -8.74
CA ASN A 337 11.19 -10.56 -7.91
C ASN A 337 10.11 -9.84 -7.10
N TYR A 338 8.96 -10.48 -6.86
CA TYR A 338 7.92 -9.93 -5.97
C TYR A 338 8.35 -10.01 -4.52
N ILE A 339 9.14 -11.02 -4.18
CA ILE A 339 9.81 -11.19 -2.88
C ILE A 339 11.30 -11.23 -3.11
N VAL A 340 12.05 -10.34 -2.47
CA VAL A 340 13.50 -10.22 -2.62
C VAL A 340 14.18 -10.13 -1.27
N ASP A 341 15.45 -10.54 -1.21
CA ASP A 341 16.29 -10.38 -0.04
C ASP A 341 17.20 -9.15 -0.24
N VAL A 342 17.29 -8.33 0.79
CA VAL A 342 18.18 -7.16 0.86
C VAL A 342 19.08 -7.27 2.09
N ILE A 343 20.21 -6.58 2.09
CA ILE A 343 21.12 -6.54 3.24
C ILE A 343 20.97 -5.18 3.93
N HIS A 344 20.25 -5.18 5.06
CA HIS A 344 20.09 -3.99 5.88
C HIS A 344 21.37 -3.72 6.69
N ARG A 345 21.79 -2.46 6.76
CA ARG A 345 23.05 -2.05 7.40
C ARG A 345 23.18 -2.42 8.88
N ASP A 346 22.07 -2.43 9.63
CA ASP A 346 22.06 -2.72 11.07
C ASP A 346 21.50 -4.10 11.43
N HIS A 347 20.72 -4.73 10.54
CA HIS A 347 19.97 -5.95 10.82
C HIS A 347 20.33 -7.14 9.91
N GLY A 348 21.27 -6.96 8.98
CA GLY A 348 21.68 -8.03 8.08
C GLY A 348 20.60 -8.36 7.04
N LYS A 349 20.41 -9.62 6.74
CA LYS A 349 19.48 -10.07 5.70
C LYS A 349 18.01 -9.79 6.10
N MET A 350 17.27 -9.12 5.23
CA MET A 350 15.84 -8.88 5.33
C MET A 350 15.14 -9.32 4.04
N THR A 351 13.97 -9.93 4.19
CA THR A 351 13.08 -10.23 3.05
C THR A 351 12.05 -9.13 2.92
N VAL A 352 11.92 -8.55 1.74
CA VAL A 352 10.99 -7.44 1.47
C VAL A 352 10.19 -7.70 0.18
N VAL A 353 9.07 -6.99 0.04
CA VAL A 353 8.33 -6.94 -1.23
C VAL A 353 9.11 -6.05 -2.20
N GLY A 354 9.39 -6.58 -3.38
CA GLY A 354 10.06 -5.87 -4.47
C GLY A 354 9.09 -5.00 -5.28
N PRO A 355 9.59 -4.32 -6.34
CA PRO A 355 8.74 -3.59 -7.26
C PRO A 355 7.72 -4.52 -7.94
N THR A 356 6.48 -4.06 -8.01
CA THR A 356 5.35 -4.85 -8.53
C THR A 356 5.16 -4.74 -10.04
N THR A 357 6.02 -3.99 -10.72
CA THR A 357 5.91 -3.73 -12.17
C THR A 357 7.24 -3.96 -12.88
N THR A 358 7.19 -4.61 -14.03
CA THR A 358 8.32 -4.80 -14.92
C THR A 358 8.17 -3.92 -16.15
N PHE A 359 9.26 -3.25 -16.54
CA PHE A 359 9.31 -2.42 -17.75
C PHE A 359 10.24 -3.07 -18.79
N SER A 360 9.84 -3.06 -20.05
CA SER A 360 10.65 -3.62 -21.15
C SER A 360 11.90 -2.78 -21.48
N ASN A 361 11.78 -1.47 -21.37
CA ASN A 361 12.82 -0.52 -21.77
C ASN A 361 13.45 0.24 -20.61
N SER A 362 12.73 0.43 -19.51
CA SER A 362 13.25 1.06 -18.30
C SER A 362 13.80 0.02 -17.34
N LYS A 363 14.83 0.38 -16.60
CA LYS A 363 15.40 -0.48 -15.55
C LYS A 363 15.16 0.18 -14.20
N LEU A 364 14.52 -0.53 -13.31
CA LEU A 364 14.48 -0.16 -11.91
C LEU A 364 15.85 -0.42 -11.28
N GLY A 365 16.22 0.36 -10.27
CA GLY A 365 17.40 0.11 -9.46
C GLY A 365 17.27 -1.15 -8.61
N GLU A 366 18.33 -1.48 -7.90
CA GLU A 366 18.25 -2.47 -6.82
C GLU A 366 17.26 -1.97 -5.76
N VAL A 367 16.52 -2.91 -5.16
CA VAL A 367 15.61 -2.59 -4.08
C VAL A 367 16.42 -2.03 -2.89
N ALA A 368 16.10 -0.82 -2.48
CA ALA A 368 16.79 -0.18 -1.37
C ALA A 368 16.59 -1.00 -0.08
N ALA A 369 17.68 -1.24 0.64
CA ALA A 369 17.68 -2.13 1.79
C ALA A 369 17.13 -1.49 3.06
N GLN A 370 17.16 -0.15 3.17
CA GLN A 370 16.86 0.55 4.41
C GLN A 370 16.28 1.95 4.21
N ALA A 371 15.61 2.43 5.26
CA ALA A 371 15.24 3.81 5.43
C ALA A 371 16.46 4.66 5.88
N PRO A 372 16.44 5.97 5.66
CA PRO A 372 17.51 6.85 6.13
C PRO A 372 17.43 7.04 7.65
N TYR A 373 18.59 7.26 8.30
CA TYR A 373 18.62 7.82 9.65
C TYR A 373 18.08 9.25 9.64
N ILE A 374 17.67 9.76 10.81
CA ILE A 374 17.15 11.12 10.95
C ILE A 374 18.20 12.12 10.49
N GLY A 375 17.89 12.91 9.46
CA GLY A 375 18.79 13.93 8.94
C GLY A 375 20.06 13.42 8.29
N GLU A 376 20.12 12.14 7.93
CA GLU A 376 21.31 11.49 7.34
C GLU A 376 21.86 12.27 6.13
N HIS A 377 20.98 12.87 5.33
CA HIS A 377 21.34 13.53 4.09
C HIS A 377 21.23 15.07 4.18
N THR A 378 21.02 15.63 5.38
CA THR A 378 20.78 17.07 5.53
C THR A 378 21.92 17.90 4.93
N ARG A 379 23.17 17.55 5.23
CA ARG A 379 24.36 18.28 4.74
C ARG A 379 24.45 18.28 3.22
N ASP A 380 24.29 17.10 2.62
CA ASP A 380 24.41 16.93 1.16
C ASP A 380 23.29 17.67 0.43
N ILE A 381 22.04 17.57 0.93
CA ILE A 381 20.89 18.26 0.36
C ILE A 381 21.08 19.78 0.40
N LEU A 382 21.54 20.33 1.52
CA LEU A 382 21.75 21.78 1.66
C LEU A 382 22.87 22.29 0.75
N LYS A 383 23.94 21.51 0.57
CA LYS A 383 25.03 21.84 -0.38
C LYS A 383 24.55 21.76 -1.83
N GLU A 384 23.92 20.65 -2.19
CA GLU A 384 23.51 20.34 -3.57
C GLU A 384 22.44 21.30 -4.10
N TYR A 385 21.38 21.54 -3.32
CA TYR A 385 20.19 22.27 -3.79
C TYR A 385 20.20 23.75 -3.43
N ILE A 386 20.90 24.14 -2.36
CA ILE A 386 20.85 25.51 -1.85
C ILE A 386 22.23 26.20 -1.94
N GLY A 387 23.31 25.44 -2.16
CA GLY A 387 24.68 25.96 -2.24
C GLY A 387 25.24 26.39 -0.88
N MET A 388 24.69 25.89 0.25
CA MET A 388 25.19 26.23 1.59
C MET A 388 26.58 25.65 1.81
N ASN A 389 27.48 26.46 2.39
CA ASN A 389 28.78 25.99 2.81
C ASN A 389 28.75 25.35 4.21
N ASP A 390 29.87 24.68 4.58
CA ASP A 390 29.96 23.97 5.86
C ASP A 390 29.85 24.89 7.08
N THR A 391 30.26 26.11 6.98
CA THR A 391 30.19 27.13 8.07
C THR A 391 28.72 27.47 8.35
N GLU A 392 27.93 27.72 7.31
CA GLU A 392 26.50 28.01 7.41
C GLU A 392 25.72 26.80 7.98
N ILE A 393 25.98 25.59 7.48
CA ILE A 393 25.36 24.35 7.95
C ILE A 393 25.70 24.14 9.43
N THR A 394 26.95 24.33 9.84
CA THR A 394 27.38 24.21 11.24
C THR A 394 26.67 25.23 12.14
N ARG A 395 26.55 26.48 11.67
CA ARG A 395 25.82 27.53 12.38
C ARG A 395 24.36 27.16 12.62
N LEU A 396 23.67 26.66 11.60
CA LEU A 396 22.27 26.25 11.69
C LEU A 396 22.08 25.03 12.60
N LYS A 397 23.00 24.06 12.54
CA LYS A 397 23.03 22.92 13.47
C LYS A 397 23.17 23.38 14.92
N ASN A 398 24.15 24.26 15.20
CA ASN A 398 24.40 24.77 16.56
C ASN A 398 23.22 25.59 17.11
N LYS A 399 22.46 26.27 16.25
CA LYS A 399 21.21 26.95 16.60
C LYS A 399 20.00 25.99 16.78
N GLY A 400 20.16 24.69 16.52
CA GLY A 400 19.07 23.73 16.61
C GLY A 400 18.02 23.90 15.51
N VAL A 401 18.37 24.48 14.35
CA VAL A 401 17.46 24.61 13.19
C VAL A 401 17.45 23.34 12.37
N ILE A 402 18.58 22.67 12.26
CA ILE A 402 18.74 21.42 11.48
C ILE A 402 19.46 20.33 12.29
N GLY A 403 19.16 19.05 11.97
CA GLY A 403 19.92 17.88 12.42
C GLY A 403 20.71 17.28 11.25
N THR A 404 21.94 16.81 11.48
CA THR A 404 22.84 16.33 10.42
C THR A 404 23.12 14.82 10.44
N GLY A 405 22.36 14.05 11.20
CA GLY A 405 22.52 12.58 11.27
C GLY A 405 23.76 12.09 12.02
N GLU A 406 24.62 12.99 12.50
CA GLU A 406 25.86 12.65 13.18
C GLU A 406 25.69 12.29 14.66
N ASP A 407 24.55 12.59 15.24
CA ASP A 407 24.25 12.30 16.63
C ASP A 407 23.83 10.83 16.84
N LYS A 408 24.32 10.18 17.90
CA LYS A 408 23.93 8.80 18.28
C LYS A 408 22.40 8.59 18.38
N ARG A 409 21.61 9.65 18.61
CA ARG A 409 20.14 9.63 18.64
C ARG A 409 19.50 9.50 17.25
N SER A 410 20.23 9.80 16.19
CA SER A 410 19.73 9.65 14.81
C SER A 410 19.67 8.21 14.34
N ARG A 411 20.32 7.29 15.08
CA ARG A 411 20.43 5.85 14.77
C ARG A 411 19.44 5.00 15.57
N MET A 412 18.57 5.61 16.37
CA MET A 412 17.46 4.98 17.05
C MET A 412 16.18 5.36 16.31
#